data_d73ef01a7f503de196a69cc2fdf30c8a
#
_entry.id   d73ef01a7f503de196a69cc2fdf30c8a
#
_cell.length_a   1.000
_cell.length_b   1.000
_cell.length_c   1.000
_cell.angle_alpha   90.00
_cell.angle_beta   90.00
_cell.angle_gamma   90.00
#
_symmetry.space_group_name_H-M   'P 1'
#
loop_
_entity.id
_entity.type
_entity.pdbx_description
1 polymer ?
#
loop_
_entity_poly.entity_id
_entity_poly.type
_entity_poly.pdbx_seq_one_letter_code
_entity_poly.pdbx_strand_id
1 'polypeptide(L)'
;MDIKNKIDCFVPCENAQQAQQYATQFINEDEVAKVFMLTSDDINGSEKIAEDIGYIHVGNILSTETMLKMAQNATADYVLFYMKTSPITLGYHALTRLVHVATDTKAALTYANRYSVEAGKVVRHPVIDYQAGSLRDDFDFGSLVLINAK
;
A
#
# COMPACT_ATOMS: atom_id res chain seq x y z
N MET A 1 -17.83 0.85 14.01
CA MET A 1 -16.63 0.00 13.87
C MET A 1 -15.41 0.89 14.05
N ASP A 2 -14.52 0.52 14.94
CA ASP A 2 -13.25 1.23 15.10
C ASP A 2 -12.30 0.78 13.99
N ILE A 3 -11.91 1.73 13.14
CA ILE A 3 -11.01 1.50 12.00
C ILE A 3 -9.59 2.04 12.24
N LYS A 4 -9.34 2.58 13.43
CA LYS A 4 -8.03 3.12 13.79
C LYS A 4 -6.99 2.02 13.88
N ASN A 5 -5.78 2.31 13.38
CA ASN A 5 -4.62 1.42 13.45
C ASN A 5 -4.88 0.01 12.89
N LYS A 6 -5.64 -0.08 11.81
CA LYS A 6 -5.99 -1.35 11.17
C LYS A 6 -5.07 -1.76 10.03
N ILE A 7 -4.21 -0.87 9.56
CA ILE A 7 -3.42 -1.05 8.35
C ILE A 7 -1.93 -0.90 8.65
N ASP A 8 -1.13 -1.86 8.22
CA ASP A 8 0.31 -1.71 8.01
C ASP A 8 0.57 -1.41 6.53
N CYS A 9 1.21 -0.26 6.25
CA CYS A 9 1.51 0.17 4.89
C CYS A 9 2.91 -0.27 4.47
N PHE A 10 3.04 -0.76 3.23
CA PHE A 10 4.32 -1.09 2.60
C PHE A 10 4.45 -0.28 1.32
N VAL A 11 5.41 0.63 1.31
CA VAL A 11 5.56 1.65 0.26
C VAL A 11 6.98 1.69 -0.25
N PRO A 12 7.22 1.46 -1.55
CA PRO A 12 8.55 1.57 -2.14
C PRO A 12 9.08 3.00 -2.12
N CYS A 13 10.37 3.15 -1.95
CA CYS A 13 11.06 4.43 -2.07
C CYS A 13 12.41 4.27 -2.76
N GLU A 14 12.85 5.33 -3.46
CA GLU A 14 14.11 5.39 -4.18
C GLU A 14 15.21 6.12 -3.39
N ASN A 15 14.82 6.98 -2.46
CA ASN A 15 15.75 7.76 -1.65
C ASN A 15 15.12 8.18 -0.30
N ALA A 16 15.94 8.68 0.61
CA ALA A 16 15.54 9.05 1.96
C ALA A 16 14.51 10.20 1.99
N GLN A 17 14.60 11.16 1.06
CA GLN A 17 13.66 12.27 0.99
C GLN A 17 12.25 11.79 0.61
N GLN A 18 12.17 10.92 -0.39
CA GLN A 18 10.93 10.29 -0.83
C GLN A 18 10.34 9.40 0.27
N ALA A 19 11.19 8.64 0.96
CA ALA A 19 10.77 7.83 2.10
C ALA A 19 10.11 8.67 3.19
N GLN A 20 10.72 9.77 3.58
CA GLN A 20 10.17 10.66 4.60
C GLN A 20 8.83 11.28 4.16
N GLN A 21 8.73 11.70 2.90
CA GLN A 21 7.50 12.28 2.35
C GLN A 21 6.35 11.26 2.37
N TYR A 22 6.58 10.05 1.88
CA TYR A 22 5.55 9.01 1.83
C TYR A 22 5.19 8.50 3.23
N ALA A 23 6.19 8.27 4.08
CA ALA A 23 5.94 7.84 5.45
C ALA A 23 5.06 8.83 6.19
N THR A 24 5.35 10.13 6.08
CA THR A 24 4.53 11.18 6.70
C THR A 24 3.11 11.22 6.14
N GLN A 25 2.96 11.04 4.83
CA GLN A 25 1.64 11.03 4.19
C GLN A 25 0.77 9.89 4.70
N PHE A 26 1.31 8.67 4.76
CA PHE A 26 0.54 7.50 5.17
C PHE A 26 0.30 7.43 6.68
N ILE A 27 1.30 7.78 7.51
CA ILE A 27 1.14 7.68 8.97
C ILE A 27 0.14 8.69 9.55
N ASN A 28 -0.18 9.75 8.80
CA ASN A 28 -1.19 10.73 9.20
C ASN A 28 -2.64 10.25 8.97
N GLU A 29 -2.83 9.13 8.27
CA GLU A 29 -4.17 8.54 8.11
C GLU A 29 -4.55 7.76 9.38
N ASP A 30 -5.75 7.99 9.91
CA ASP A 30 -6.21 7.38 11.17
C ASP A 30 -6.24 5.85 11.14
N GLU A 31 -6.40 5.26 9.96
CA GLU A 31 -6.44 3.82 9.75
C GLU A 31 -5.08 3.14 9.83
N VAL A 32 -4.00 3.91 9.68
CA VAL A 32 -2.64 3.38 9.57
C VAL A 32 -1.99 3.19 10.93
N ALA A 33 -1.50 1.97 11.18
CA ALA A 33 -0.75 1.63 12.39
C ALA A 33 0.75 1.85 12.21
N LYS A 34 1.31 1.34 11.11
CA LYS A 34 2.73 1.42 10.79
C LYS A 34 2.97 1.64 9.31
N VAL A 35 4.11 2.23 8.98
CA VAL A 35 4.57 2.40 7.60
C VAL A 35 5.95 1.78 7.44
N PHE A 36 6.09 0.86 6.50
CA PHE A 36 7.35 0.24 6.12
C PHE A 36 7.76 0.72 4.74
N MET A 37 8.90 1.40 4.68
CA MET A 37 9.48 1.85 3.43
C MET A 37 10.33 0.72 2.82
N LEU A 38 9.94 0.27 1.62
CA LEU A 38 10.67 -0.75 0.87
C LEU A 38 11.76 -0.09 0.03
N THR A 39 13.00 -0.48 0.24
CA THR A 39 14.15 0.10 -0.46
C THR A 39 15.09 -0.97 -1.01
N SER A 40 15.59 -0.77 -2.24
CA SER A 40 16.61 -1.63 -2.85
C SER A 40 18.03 -1.14 -2.59
N ASP A 41 18.19 0.11 -2.17
CA ASP A 41 19.48 0.70 -1.88
C ASP A 41 19.76 0.71 -0.38
N ASP A 42 21.05 0.66 -0.02
CA ASP A 42 21.51 1.02 1.33
C ASP A 42 21.27 2.52 1.52
N ILE A 43 20.00 2.88 1.70
CA ILE A 43 19.72 4.20 2.24
C ILE A 43 20.38 4.22 3.60
N ASN A 44 21.43 5.03 3.76
CA ASN A 44 22.12 5.27 5.03
C ASN A 44 21.11 5.83 6.05
N GLY A 45 20.41 4.94 6.68
CA GLY A 45 19.28 5.23 7.54
C GLY A 45 18.47 3.99 7.78
N SER A 46 19.13 2.88 8.17
CA SER A 46 18.50 1.78 8.92
C SER A 46 17.96 2.29 10.26
N GLU A 47 17.93 3.60 10.44
CA GLU A 47 17.37 4.27 11.60
C GLU A 47 15.86 4.39 11.38
N LYS A 48 15.12 3.95 12.39
CA LYS A 48 13.70 4.25 12.48
C LYS A 48 13.50 5.75 12.29
N ILE A 49 12.73 6.13 11.28
CA ILE A 49 12.34 7.52 11.07
C ILE A 49 11.49 7.99 12.27
N ALA A 50 10.65 7.10 12.79
CA ALA A 50 9.84 7.25 13.98
C ALA A 50 9.48 5.87 14.53
N GLU A 51 8.78 5.81 15.67
CA GLU A 51 8.41 4.55 16.32
C GLU A 51 7.59 3.62 15.39
N ASP A 52 6.69 4.20 14.59
CA ASP A 52 5.78 3.49 13.70
C ASP A 52 6.21 3.54 12.21
N ILE A 53 7.44 3.95 11.92
CA ILE A 53 7.99 4.04 10.57
C ILE A 53 9.32 3.31 10.52
N GLY A 54 9.41 2.30 9.65
CA GLY A 54 10.61 1.49 9.48
C GLY A 54 11.03 1.34 8.02
N TYR A 55 12.25 0.84 7.81
CA TYR A 55 12.77 0.45 6.50
C TYR A 55 12.86 -1.07 6.39
N ILE A 56 12.55 -1.59 5.20
CA ILE A 56 12.79 -2.99 4.84
C ILE A 56 13.60 -3.00 3.54
N HIS A 57 14.79 -3.60 3.61
CA HIS A 57 15.61 -3.80 2.41
C HIS A 57 15.05 -4.94 1.56
N VAL A 58 14.81 -4.66 0.27
CA VAL A 58 14.27 -5.60 -0.72
C VAL A 58 15.05 -5.49 -2.03
N GLY A 59 15.27 -6.62 -2.71
CA GLY A 59 15.94 -6.60 -4.01
C GLY A 59 15.00 -6.19 -5.14
N ASN A 60 13.82 -6.81 -5.20
CA ASN A 60 12.76 -6.51 -6.17
C ASN A 60 11.43 -6.40 -5.45
N ILE A 61 10.74 -5.29 -5.63
CA ILE A 61 9.46 -4.98 -4.97
C ILE A 61 8.41 -6.06 -5.21
N LEU A 62 8.36 -6.63 -6.42
CA LEU A 62 7.37 -7.64 -6.82
C LEU A 62 7.92 -9.08 -6.74
N SER A 63 8.86 -9.35 -5.86
CA SER A 63 9.41 -10.69 -5.64
C SER A 63 8.72 -11.41 -4.49
N THR A 64 8.80 -12.75 -4.51
CA THR A 64 8.35 -13.61 -3.39
C THR A 64 9.07 -13.27 -2.09
N GLU A 65 10.35 -12.94 -2.16
CA GLU A 65 11.14 -12.50 -1.00
C GLU A 65 10.55 -11.25 -0.34
N THR A 66 10.17 -10.27 -1.15
CA THR A 66 9.51 -9.04 -0.66
C THR A 66 8.17 -9.38 0.00
N MET A 67 7.36 -10.24 -0.61
CA MET A 67 6.08 -10.66 -0.02
C MET A 67 6.27 -11.37 1.33
N LEU A 68 7.30 -12.21 1.46
CA LEU A 68 7.65 -12.86 2.72
C LEU A 68 8.06 -11.85 3.79
N LYS A 69 8.91 -10.88 3.45
CA LYS A 69 9.33 -9.82 4.38
C LYS A 69 8.15 -8.97 4.83
N MET A 70 7.23 -8.65 3.93
CA MET A 70 5.99 -7.95 4.28
C MET A 70 5.15 -8.77 5.27
N ALA A 71 4.92 -10.05 4.97
CA ALA A 71 4.16 -10.95 5.85
C ALA A 71 4.79 -11.11 7.24
N GLN A 72 6.12 -11.18 7.33
CA GLN A 72 6.85 -11.29 8.59
C GLN A 72 6.79 -10.02 9.46
N ASN A 73 6.62 -8.86 8.85
CA ASN A 73 6.59 -7.57 9.54
C ASN A 73 5.16 -7.05 9.79
N ALA A 74 4.18 -7.57 9.07
CA ALA A 74 2.79 -7.18 9.22
C ALA A 74 2.23 -7.64 10.57
N THR A 75 1.62 -6.72 11.31
CA THR A 75 1.01 -6.97 12.62
C THR A 75 -0.44 -6.51 12.69
N ALA A 76 -0.86 -5.62 11.78
CA ALA A 76 -2.21 -5.11 11.69
C ALA A 76 -3.18 -6.11 11.01
N ASP A 77 -4.46 -5.79 11.02
CA ASP A 77 -5.50 -6.63 10.40
C ASP A 77 -5.40 -6.67 8.87
N TYR A 78 -4.89 -5.58 8.29
CA TYR A 78 -4.76 -5.38 6.85
C TYR A 78 -3.37 -4.90 6.48
N VAL A 79 -2.94 -5.28 5.30
CA VAL A 79 -1.72 -4.80 4.64
C VAL A 79 -2.13 -3.92 3.45
N LEU A 80 -1.67 -2.69 3.43
CA LEU A 80 -1.76 -1.81 2.26
C LEU A 80 -0.44 -1.88 1.50
N PHE A 81 -0.47 -2.35 0.28
CA PHE A 81 0.70 -2.45 -0.57
C PHE A 81 0.61 -1.50 -1.76
N TYR A 82 1.56 -0.56 -1.85
CA TYR A 82 1.75 0.29 -3.02
C TYR A 82 2.91 -0.25 -3.84
N MET A 83 2.66 -0.55 -5.12
CA MET A 83 3.58 -1.29 -5.99
C MET A 83 4.42 -0.40 -6.90
N LYS A 84 4.44 0.90 -6.69
CA LYS A 84 5.19 1.88 -7.48
C LYS A 84 5.99 2.82 -6.60
N THR A 85 7.01 3.46 -7.19
CA THR A 85 7.79 4.52 -6.55
C THR A 85 7.29 5.93 -6.90
N SER A 86 6.40 6.04 -7.88
CA SER A 86 5.82 7.33 -8.29
C SER A 86 4.95 7.94 -7.18
N PRO A 87 4.84 9.27 -7.12
CA PRO A 87 4.00 9.94 -6.14
C PRO A 87 2.54 9.45 -6.20
N ILE A 88 1.94 9.28 -5.03
CA ILE A 88 0.54 8.91 -4.88
C ILE A 88 -0.17 9.96 -4.03
N THR A 89 -1.41 10.25 -4.37
CA THR A 89 -2.32 11.05 -3.54
C THR A 89 -3.54 10.22 -3.22
N LEU A 90 -3.80 10.02 -1.92
CA LEU A 90 -5.00 9.34 -1.46
C LEU A 90 -6.21 10.27 -1.62
N GLY A 91 -7.30 9.73 -2.14
CA GLY A 91 -8.57 10.43 -2.19
C GLY A 91 -9.17 10.57 -0.78
N TYR A 92 -10.14 11.48 -0.67
CA TYR A 92 -10.86 11.72 0.59
C TYR A 92 -11.50 10.42 1.12
N HIS A 93 -11.18 10.05 2.36
CA HIS A 93 -11.61 8.80 3.00
C HIS A 93 -11.29 7.51 2.20
N ALA A 94 -10.22 7.51 1.41
CA ALA A 94 -9.88 6.36 0.57
C ALA A 94 -9.60 5.11 1.40
N LEU A 95 -8.79 5.21 2.44
CA LEU A 95 -8.45 4.07 3.30
C LEU A 95 -9.64 3.61 4.14
N THR A 96 -10.41 4.55 4.69
CA THR A 96 -11.67 4.25 5.40
C THR A 96 -12.60 3.38 4.54
N ARG A 97 -12.80 3.77 3.28
CA ARG A 97 -13.67 3.03 2.35
C ARG A 97 -13.12 1.65 2.00
N LEU A 98 -11.82 1.54 1.76
CA LEU A 98 -11.18 0.25 1.49
C LEU A 98 -11.35 -0.71 2.67
N VAL A 99 -11.12 -0.25 3.90
CA VAL A 99 -11.29 -1.08 5.12
C VAL A 99 -12.75 -1.49 5.31
N HIS A 100 -13.71 -0.57 5.11
CA HIS A 100 -15.14 -0.89 5.21
C HIS A 100 -15.52 -1.97 4.20
N VAL A 101 -15.17 -1.80 2.92
CA VAL A 101 -15.45 -2.80 1.88
C VAL A 101 -14.82 -4.15 2.23
N ALA A 102 -13.54 -4.17 2.62
CA ALA A 102 -12.84 -5.39 2.99
C ALA A 102 -13.52 -6.11 4.16
N THR A 103 -13.94 -5.35 5.17
CA THR A 103 -14.61 -5.90 6.36
C THR A 103 -16.01 -6.43 6.05
N ASP A 104 -16.81 -5.66 5.33
CA ASP A 104 -18.22 -6.01 5.04
C ASP A 104 -18.31 -7.21 4.08
N THR A 105 -17.40 -7.28 3.12
CA THR A 105 -17.39 -8.37 2.13
C THR A 105 -16.53 -9.56 2.55
N LYS A 106 -15.71 -9.42 3.60
CA LYS A 106 -14.68 -10.40 4.00
C LYS A 106 -13.71 -10.73 2.86
N ALA A 107 -13.44 -9.75 2.01
CA ALA A 107 -12.55 -9.92 0.87
C ALA A 107 -11.11 -10.16 1.31
N ALA A 108 -10.43 -11.10 0.66
CA ALA A 108 -9.00 -11.32 0.86
C ALA A 108 -8.16 -10.19 0.28
N LEU A 109 -8.62 -9.58 -0.82
CA LEU A 109 -7.97 -8.46 -1.49
C LEU A 109 -9.02 -7.44 -1.92
N THR A 110 -8.75 -6.16 -1.66
CA THR A 110 -9.61 -5.03 -2.05
C THR A 110 -8.80 -4.04 -2.90
N TYR A 111 -9.39 -3.58 -3.96
CA TYR A 111 -8.80 -2.62 -4.90
C TYR A 111 -9.82 -1.54 -5.26
N ALA A 112 -9.37 -0.45 -5.88
CA ALA A 112 -10.23 0.69 -6.19
C ALA A 112 -9.94 1.31 -7.56
N ASN A 113 -10.90 2.07 -8.06
CA ASN A 113 -10.68 2.98 -9.18
C ASN A 113 -9.53 3.94 -8.86
N ARG A 114 -8.76 4.28 -9.86
CA ARG A 114 -7.67 5.23 -9.74
C ARG A 114 -7.65 6.23 -10.88
N TYR A 115 -6.93 7.30 -10.65
CA TYR A 115 -6.54 8.26 -11.68
C TYR A 115 -5.02 8.25 -11.79
N SER A 116 -4.49 8.43 -12.99
CA SER A 116 -3.08 8.76 -13.22
C SER A 116 -2.97 10.14 -13.86
N VAL A 117 -1.79 10.75 -13.67
CA VAL A 117 -1.44 11.99 -14.38
C VAL A 117 -0.38 11.63 -15.40
N GLU A 118 -0.75 11.66 -16.67
CA GLU A 118 0.10 11.31 -17.80
C GLU A 118 0.25 12.53 -18.70
N ALA A 119 1.49 13.01 -18.88
CA ALA A 119 1.79 14.22 -19.64
C ALA A 119 0.91 15.45 -19.25
N GLY A 120 0.66 15.61 -17.94
CA GLY A 120 -0.16 16.70 -17.39
C GLY A 120 -1.67 16.51 -17.56
N LYS A 121 -2.13 15.38 -18.07
CA LYS A 121 -3.56 15.04 -18.20
C LYS A 121 -3.97 13.99 -17.19
N VAL A 122 -5.15 14.15 -16.61
CA VAL A 122 -5.76 13.17 -15.73
C VAL A 122 -6.41 12.07 -16.56
N VAL A 123 -5.93 10.84 -16.38
CA VAL A 123 -6.46 9.64 -17.02
C VAL A 123 -7.20 8.80 -15.99
N ARG A 124 -8.42 8.40 -16.30
CA ARG A 124 -9.24 7.55 -15.44
C ARG A 124 -8.94 6.08 -15.72
N HIS A 125 -8.73 5.32 -14.66
CA HIS A 125 -8.61 3.86 -14.71
C HIS A 125 -9.73 3.22 -13.89
N PRO A 126 -10.94 3.11 -14.47
CA PRO A 126 -12.03 2.41 -13.80
C PRO A 126 -11.70 0.93 -13.71
N VAL A 127 -12.04 0.32 -12.61
CA VAL A 127 -11.97 -1.14 -12.43
C VAL A 127 -13.38 -1.71 -12.42
N ILE A 128 -13.51 -2.95 -12.85
CA ILE A 128 -14.76 -3.71 -12.76
C ILE A 128 -14.79 -4.53 -11.47
N ASP A 129 -15.97 -4.82 -10.98
CA ASP A 129 -16.12 -5.75 -9.85
C ASP A 129 -15.63 -7.14 -10.24
N TYR A 130 -14.99 -7.82 -9.28
CA TYR A 130 -14.56 -9.18 -9.49
C TYR A 130 -15.74 -10.11 -9.72
N GLN A 131 -15.65 -10.92 -10.76
CA GLN A 131 -16.59 -11.98 -11.08
C GLN A 131 -15.88 -13.33 -11.01
N ALA A 132 -16.42 -14.27 -10.26
CA ALA A 132 -15.83 -15.59 -10.10
C ALA A 132 -15.57 -16.27 -11.45
N GLY A 133 -14.35 -16.77 -11.65
CA GLY A 133 -13.92 -17.42 -12.89
C GLY A 133 -13.50 -16.46 -14.01
N SER A 134 -13.57 -15.14 -13.81
CA SER A 134 -13.17 -14.13 -14.81
C SER A 134 -11.76 -13.59 -14.61
N LEU A 135 -11.05 -14.00 -13.55
CA LEU A 135 -9.69 -13.56 -13.29
C LEU A 135 -8.74 -14.07 -14.37
N ARG A 136 -8.09 -13.14 -15.04
CA ARG A 136 -7.09 -13.41 -16.07
C ARG A 136 -5.73 -12.92 -15.59
N ASP A 137 -4.64 -13.44 -16.18
CA ASP A 137 -3.27 -13.04 -15.83
C ASP A 137 -2.99 -11.55 -16.09
N ASP A 138 -3.74 -10.94 -16.99
CA ASP A 138 -3.66 -9.53 -17.36
C ASP A 138 -4.64 -8.62 -16.57
N PHE A 139 -5.30 -9.13 -15.54
CA PHE A 139 -6.22 -8.32 -14.73
C PHE A 139 -5.46 -7.25 -13.94
N ASP A 140 -5.80 -5.99 -14.17
CA ASP A 140 -5.16 -4.85 -13.51
C ASP A 140 -5.91 -4.44 -12.25
N PHE A 141 -5.42 -4.87 -11.09
CA PHE A 141 -5.91 -4.44 -9.78
C PHE A 141 -5.49 -3.02 -9.38
N GLY A 142 -4.69 -2.36 -10.21
CA GLY A 142 -4.08 -1.07 -9.89
C GLY A 142 -2.76 -1.22 -9.12
N SER A 143 -2.24 -0.08 -8.71
CA SER A 143 -0.93 -0.02 -8.02
C SER A 143 -1.04 -0.06 -6.50
N LEU A 144 -2.24 0.04 -5.96
CA LEU A 144 -2.52 0.07 -4.54
C LEU A 144 -3.58 -0.97 -4.22
N VAL A 145 -3.24 -1.91 -3.36
CA VAL A 145 -4.16 -2.97 -2.93
C VAL A 145 -4.17 -3.08 -1.40
N LEU A 146 -5.34 -3.38 -0.86
CA LEU A 146 -5.51 -3.73 0.55
C LEU A 146 -5.72 -5.23 0.67
N ILE A 147 -4.89 -5.88 1.45
CA ILE A 147 -4.86 -7.33 1.64
C ILE A 147 -5.28 -7.65 3.07
N ASN A 148 -6.17 -8.61 3.26
CA ASN A 148 -6.50 -9.14 4.58
C ASN A 148 -5.30 -9.97 5.08
N ALA A 149 -4.77 -9.61 6.27
CA ALA A 149 -3.59 -10.26 6.86
C ALA A 149 -3.94 -11.43 7.80
N LYS A 150 -5.22 -11.74 7.94
CA LYS A 150 -5.73 -12.85 8.82
C LYS A 150 -6.24 -14.04 8.03
#